data_d7acaf30086e71f78568220949a2e6f4
#
_entry.id   d7acaf30086e71f78568220949a2e6f4
#
_cell.length_a   1.000
_cell.length_b   1.000
_cell.length_c   1.000
_cell.angle_alpha   90.00
_cell.angle_beta   90.00
_cell.angle_gamma   90.00
#
_symmetry.space_group_name_H-M   'P 1'
#
loop_
_entity.id
_entity.type
_entity.pdbx_description
1 polymer ?
#
loop_
_entity_poly.entity_id
_entity_poly.type
_entity_poly.pdbx_seq_one_letter_code
_entity_poly.pdbx_strand_id
1 'polypeptide(L)'
;MEAVSQLAVEMAEDCRQRGYEVNVKLVEIGALLHDIGRARTHSVHHAVAGAEIAKQLGLPEQVIRIIKRHVGGGITQKEARKLGWPKDIYTPETIEEKIVSYADKLIEGARRVPINRTIKELSQELPPPAIERIWKLHEEMLTLVGDCECPP
;
A
#
# COMPACT_ATOMS: atom_id res chain seq x y z
N MET A 1 -10.62 6.27 -2.19
CA MET A 1 -10.67 4.81 -2.36
C MET A 1 -10.79 4.41 -3.80
N GLU A 2 -11.75 4.94 -4.52
CA GLU A 2 -11.88 4.62 -5.95
C GLU A 2 -10.66 5.02 -6.78
N ALA A 3 -10.08 6.19 -6.49
CA ALA A 3 -8.90 6.65 -7.23
C ALA A 3 -7.71 5.72 -7.04
N VAL A 4 -7.48 5.25 -5.81
CA VAL A 4 -6.42 4.29 -5.53
C VAL A 4 -6.69 2.98 -6.26
N SER A 5 -7.93 2.51 -6.23
CA SER A 5 -8.31 1.27 -6.90
C SER A 5 -8.11 1.35 -8.41
N GLN A 6 -8.52 2.46 -9.03
CA GLN A 6 -8.33 2.66 -10.47
C GLN A 6 -6.86 2.62 -10.85
N LEU A 7 -6.02 3.34 -10.11
CA LEU A 7 -4.59 3.36 -10.39
C LEU A 7 -3.97 1.99 -10.15
N ALA A 8 -4.34 1.33 -9.05
CA ALA A 8 -3.81 0.01 -8.73
C ALA A 8 -4.17 -1.01 -9.81
N VAL A 9 -5.40 -0.97 -10.34
CA VAL A 9 -5.82 -1.87 -11.41
C VAL A 9 -5.02 -1.59 -12.69
N GLU A 10 -4.79 -0.32 -13.03
CA GLU A 10 -3.95 0.03 -14.18
C GLU A 10 -2.53 -0.55 -14.03
N MET A 11 -1.95 -0.41 -12.86
CA MET A 11 -0.63 -0.97 -12.57
C MET A 11 -0.63 -2.50 -12.68
N ALA A 12 -1.66 -3.14 -12.17
CA ALA A 12 -1.79 -4.60 -12.24
C ALA A 12 -1.87 -5.07 -13.68
N GLU A 13 -2.64 -4.37 -14.51
CA GLU A 13 -2.75 -4.71 -15.94
C GLU A 13 -1.40 -4.50 -16.66
N ASP A 14 -0.68 -3.43 -16.33
CA ASP A 14 0.64 -3.19 -16.90
C ASP A 14 1.62 -4.30 -16.52
N CYS A 15 1.58 -4.77 -15.28
CA CYS A 15 2.40 -5.90 -14.84
C CYS A 15 2.07 -7.15 -15.65
N ARG A 16 0.78 -7.43 -15.87
CA ARG A 16 0.36 -8.59 -16.63
C ARG A 16 0.86 -8.51 -18.07
N GLN A 17 0.75 -7.36 -18.69
CA GLN A 17 1.24 -7.16 -20.07
C GLN A 17 2.74 -7.36 -20.19
N ARG A 18 3.47 -7.14 -19.11
CA ARG A 18 4.92 -7.35 -19.05
C ARG A 18 5.30 -8.78 -18.69
N GLY A 19 4.32 -9.66 -18.51
CA GLY A 19 4.57 -11.08 -18.27
C GLY A 19 4.55 -11.52 -16.83
N TYR A 20 4.22 -10.64 -15.89
CA TYR A 20 4.11 -11.02 -14.48
C TYR A 20 2.74 -11.63 -14.19
N GLU A 21 2.72 -12.58 -13.28
CA GLU A 21 1.47 -13.13 -12.77
C GLU A 21 0.93 -12.20 -11.69
N VAL A 22 -0.24 -11.60 -11.93
CA VAL A 22 -0.88 -10.68 -10.99
C VAL A 22 -2.36 -10.98 -10.94
N ASN A 23 -2.89 -11.10 -9.73
CA ASN A 23 -4.32 -11.24 -9.53
C ASN A 23 -4.96 -9.86 -9.49
N VAL A 24 -5.45 -9.40 -10.64
CA VAL A 24 -6.01 -8.06 -10.79
C VAL A 24 -7.23 -7.85 -9.90
N LYS A 25 -8.07 -8.87 -9.77
CA LYS A 25 -9.27 -8.78 -8.93
C LYS A 25 -8.92 -8.59 -7.46
N LEU A 26 -7.88 -9.28 -7.00
CA LEU A 26 -7.38 -9.13 -5.64
C LEU A 26 -6.85 -7.71 -5.41
N VAL A 27 -6.13 -7.16 -6.38
CA VAL A 27 -5.63 -5.79 -6.31
C VAL A 27 -6.78 -4.80 -6.20
N GLU A 28 -7.80 -4.97 -7.01
CA GLU A 28 -8.98 -4.10 -6.98
C GLU A 28 -9.66 -4.12 -5.61
N ILE A 29 -9.95 -5.30 -5.11
CA ILE A 29 -10.62 -5.47 -3.81
C ILE A 29 -9.75 -4.92 -2.68
N GLY A 30 -8.48 -5.28 -2.69
CA GLY A 30 -7.54 -4.81 -1.67
C GLY A 30 -7.41 -3.30 -1.67
N ALA A 31 -7.34 -2.68 -2.84
CA ALA A 31 -7.25 -1.23 -2.94
C ALA A 31 -8.52 -0.54 -2.42
N LEU A 32 -9.69 -1.08 -2.75
CA LEU A 32 -10.95 -0.51 -2.25
C LEU A 32 -11.07 -0.60 -0.73
N LEU A 33 -10.47 -1.60 -0.12
CA LEU A 33 -10.61 -1.87 1.32
C LEU A 33 -9.38 -1.50 2.14
N HIS A 34 -8.28 -1.03 1.51
CA HIS A 34 -7.02 -0.86 2.23
C HIS A 34 -7.14 0.07 3.44
N ASP A 35 -7.99 1.09 3.37
CA ASP A 35 -8.18 2.07 4.44
C ASP A 35 -9.40 1.79 5.33
N ILE A 36 -9.95 0.58 5.30
CA ILE A 36 -11.15 0.25 6.09
C ILE A 36 -10.95 0.50 7.58
N GLY A 37 -9.71 0.41 8.07
CA GLY A 37 -9.38 0.65 9.48
C GLY A 37 -9.61 2.10 9.92
N ARG A 38 -9.72 3.03 9.00
CA ARG A 38 -9.99 4.43 9.32
C ARG A 38 -11.39 4.64 9.92
N ALA A 39 -12.25 3.62 9.85
CA ALA A 39 -13.51 3.65 10.57
C ALA A 39 -13.31 3.64 12.09
N ARG A 40 -12.16 3.15 12.57
CA ARG A 40 -11.83 3.11 14.00
C ARG A 40 -10.79 4.15 14.40
N THR A 41 -9.81 4.43 13.55
CA THR A 41 -8.71 5.33 13.88
C THR A 41 -8.11 5.93 12.62
N HIS A 42 -7.66 7.18 12.69
CA HIS A 42 -6.97 7.86 11.59
C HIS A 42 -5.44 7.79 11.73
N SER A 43 -4.94 7.21 12.82
CA SER A 43 -3.51 7.05 13.04
C SER A 43 -2.94 5.90 12.24
N VAL A 44 -1.62 5.69 12.35
CA VAL A 44 -0.92 4.57 11.71
C VAL A 44 -1.53 3.22 12.11
N HIS A 45 -2.20 3.15 13.24
CA HIS A 45 -2.85 1.93 13.75
C HIS A 45 -4.02 1.47 12.88
N HIS A 46 -4.44 2.27 11.88
CA HIS A 46 -5.53 1.86 10.99
C HIS A 46 -5.18 0.59 10.19
N ALA A 47 -3.91 0.29 10.01
CA ALA A 47 -3.50 -0.96 9.35
C ALA A 47 -3.92 -2.18 10.17
N VAL A 48 -3.67 -2.16 11.47
CA VAL A 48 -4.05 -3.26 12.38
C VAL A 48 -5.57 -3.30 12.56
N ALA A 49 -6.18 -2.14 12.77
CA ALA A 49 -7.63 -2.05 12.92
C ALA A 49 -8.35 -2.57 11.67
N GLY A 50 -7.83 -2.20 10.49
CA GLY A 50 -8.39 -2.67 9.23
C GLY A 50 -8.27 -4.17 9.05
N ALA A 51 -7.12 -4.74 9.41
CA ALA A 51 -6.92 -6.19 9.36
C ALA A 51 -7.92 -6.91 10.29
N GLU A 52 -8.16 -6.38 11.48
CA GLU A 52 -9.14 -6.96 12.40
C GLU A 52 -10.56 -6.90 11.85
N ILE A 53 -10.96 -5.75 11.28
CA ILE A 53 -12.28 -5.60 10.67
C ILE A 53 -12.44 -6.61 9.53
N ALA A 54 -11.45 -6.71 8.66
CA ALA A 54 -11.48 -7.63 7.53
C ALA A 54 -11.61 -9.08 8.00
N LYS A 55 -10.89 -9.44 9.04
CA LYS A 55 -10.97 -10.78 9.62
C LYS A 55 -12.36 -11.06 10.18
N GLN A 56 -12.94 -10.10 10.89
CA GLN A 56 -14.30 -10.25 11.43
C GLN A 56 -15.35 -10.39 10.33
N LEU A 57 -15.12 -9.76 9.18
CA LEU A 57 -16.00 -9.86 8.02
C LEU A 57 -15.80 -11.14 7.21
N GLY A 58 -14.82 -11.95 7.58
CA GLY A 58 -14.54 -13.19 6.87
C GLY A 58 -13.87 -13.00 5.52
N LEU A 59 -13.17 -11.88 5.32
CA LEU A 59 -12.47 -11.63 4.06
C LEU A 59 -11.27 -12.58 3.90
N PRO A 60 -10.88 -12.88 2.64
CA PRO A 60 -9.75 -13.76 2.39
C PRO A 60 -8.45 -13.23 3.01
N GLU A 61 -7.59 -14.14 3.43
CA GLU A 61 -6.29 -13.78 4.03
C GLU A 61 -5.47 -12.86 3.13
N GLN A 62 -5.54 -13.06 1.83
CA GLN A 62 -4.80 -12.23 0.88
C GLN A 62 -5.23 -10.76 0.93
N VAL A 63 -6.52 -10.50 1.13
CA VAL A 63 -7.04 -9.14 1.29
C VAL A 63 -6.58 -8.56 2.63
N ILE A 64 -6.62 -9.37 3.69
CA ILE A 64 -6.17 -8.95 5.02
C ILE A 64 -4.70 -8.52 4.97
N ARG A 65 -3.86 -9.27 4.27
CA ARG A 65 -2.44 -8.93 4.11
C ARG A 65 -2.23 -7.61 3.38
N ILE A 66 -3.00 -7.35 2.33
CA ILE A 66 -2.92 -6.06 1.63
C ILE A 66 -3.23 -4.92 2.60
N ILE A 67 -4.28 -5.08 3.40
CA ILE A 67 -4.70 -4.05 4.35
C ILE A 67 -3.62 -3.78 5.39
N LYS A 68 -3.09 -4.81 6.02
CA LYS A 68 -2.13 -4.60 7.12
C LYS A 68 -0.74 -4.20 6.67
N ARG A 69 -0.41 -4.36 5.38
CA ARG A 69 0.94 -4.12 4.85
C ARG A 69 1.06 -2.86 4.00
N HIS A 70 0.03 -2.01 3.96
CA HIS A 70 0.04 -0.86 3.03
C HIS A 70 0.62 0.43 3.60
N VAL A 71 0.80 0.54 4.90
CA VAL A 71 1.25 1.79 5.52
C VAL A 71 2.71 2.08 5.18
N GLY A 72 2.96 3.30 4.69
CA GLY A 72 4.30 3.71 4.28
C GLY A 72 4.87 2.76 3.22
N GLY A 73 6.16 2.50 3.28
CA GLY A 73 6.82 1.45 2.49
C GLY A 73 6.86 0.12 3.24
N GLY A 74 6.02 -0.01 4.26
CA GLY A 74 6.00 -1.13 5.17
C GLY A 74 6.50 -0.74 6.56
N ILE A 75 6.04 -1.48 7.54
CA ILE A 75 6.44 -1.31 8.95
C ILE A 75 7.25 -2.54 9.33
N THR A 76 8.48 -2.34 9.81
CA THR A 76 9.33 -3.46 10.22
C THR A 76 8.82 -4.10 11.50
N GLN A 77 9.25 -5.33 11.77
CA GLN A 77 8.85 -6.02 13.01
C GLN A 77 9.30 -5.24 14.25
N LYS A 78 10.46 -4.62 14.19
CA LYS A 78 10.97 -3.79 15.29
C LYS A 78 10.07 -2.57 15.51
N GLU A 79 9.67 -1.90 14.44
CA GLU A 79 8.77 -0.75 14.52
C GLU A 79 7.39 -1.17 15.02
N ALA A 80 6.86 -2.28 14.51
CA ALA A 80 5.56 -2.80 14.95
C ALA A 80 5.55 -3.12 16.44
N ARG A 81 6.66 -3.69 16.93
CA ARG A 81 6.80 -3.97 18.35
C ARG A 81 6.76 -2.70 19.18
N LYS A 82 7.42 -1.64 18.74
CA LYS A 82 7.38 -0.35 19.43
C LYS A 82 5.99 0.27 19.42
N LEU A 83 5.21 0.01 18.36
CA LEU A 83 3.85 0.50 18.25
C LEU A 83 2.84 -0.35 19.06
N GLY A 84 3.28 -1.45 19.62
CA GLY A 84 2.41 -2.36 20.35
C GLY A 84 1.55 -3.25 19.47
N TRP A 85 1.93 -3.42 18.21
CA TRP A 85 1.18 -4.25 17.26
C TRP A 85 1.44 -5.75 17.50
N PRO A 86 0.48 -6.61 17.16
CA PRO A 86 0.72 -8.06 17.21
C PRO A 86 1.92 -8.45 16.36
N LYS A 87 2.62 -9.50 16.76
CA LYS A 87 3.76 -9.99 15.99
C LYS A 87 3.28 -10.53 14.65
N ASP A 88 3.68 -9.88 13.57
CA ASP A 88 3.29 -10.25 12.22
C ASP A 88 4.21 -9.55 11.22
N ILE A 89 3.99 -9.81 9.94
CA ILE A 89 4.69 -9.14 8.85
C ILE A 89 3.83 -7.97 8.36
N TYR A 90 4.40 -6.77 8.39
CA TYR A 90 3.71 -5.53 7.99
C TYR A 90 4.42 -4.83 6.83
N THR A 91 5.25 -5.57 6.09
CA THR A 91 5.89 -5.07 4.87
C THR A 91 5.32 -5.79 3.67
N PRO A 92 5.07 -5.08 2.55
CA PRO A 92 4.51 -5.74 1.37
C PRO A 92 5.50 -6.74 0.78
N GLU A 93 5.01 -7.93 0.46
CA GLU A 93 5.82 -9.03 -0.08
C GLU A 93 5.38 -9.46 -1.48
N THR A 94 4.08 -9.54 -1.72
CA THR A 94 3.57 -9.96 -3.02
C THR A 94 3.45 -8.77 -3.97
N ILE A 95 3.39 -9.04 -5.27
CA ILE A 95 3.17 -8.00 -6.28
C ILE A 95 1.89 -7.22 -5.97
N GLU A 96 0.81 -7.93 -5.64
CA GLU A 96 -0.47 -7.32 -5.33
C GLU A 96 -0.36 -6.36 -4.14
N GLU A 97 0.33 -6.78 -3.09
CA GLU A 97 0.54 -5.95 -1.90
C GLU A 97 1.37 -4.71 -2.23
N LYS A 98 2.41 -4.87 -3.02
CA LYS A 98 3.26 -3.75 -3.44
C LYS A 98 2.51 -2.76 -4.32
N ILE A 99 1.69 -3.25 -5.23
CA ILE A 99 0.88 -2.39 -6.11
C ILE A 99 -0.05 -1.51 -5.29
N VAL A 100 -0.80 -2.09 -4.35
CA VAL A 100 -1.75 -1.32 -3.55
C VAL A 100 -1.03 -0.30 -2.67
N SER A 101 0.03 -0.73 -1.99
CA SER A 101 0.82 0.16 -1.14
C SER A 101 1.37 1.34 -1.94
N TYR A 102 1.91 1.08 -3.12
CA TYR A 102 2.49 2.12 -3.97
C TYR A 102 1.42 3.04 -4.57
N ALA A 103 0.33 2.47 -5.07
CA ALA A 103 -0.76 3.27 -5.64
C ALA A 103 -1.33 4.26 -4.61
N ASP A 104 -1.43 3.83 -3.36
CA ASP A 104 -1.86 4.70 -2.27
C ASP A 104 -0.96 5.93 -2.13
N LYS A 105 0.33 5.78 -2.38
CA LYS A 105 1.30 6.89 -2.26
C LYS A 105 1.24 7.87 -3.43
N LEU A 106 0.59 7.51 -4.52
CA LEU A 106 0.48 8.35 -5.71
C LEU A 106 -0.88 9.04 -5.82
N ILE A 107 -1.72 8.90 -4.81
CA ILE A 107 -3.05 9.53 -4.79
C ILE A 107 -3.17 10.43 -3.57
N GLU A 108 -3.65 11.65 -3.82
CA GLU A 108 -3.97 12.60 -2.77
C GLU A 108 -5.41 13.05 -3.02
N GLY A 109 -6.32 12.62 -2.14
CA GLY A 109 -7.76 12.77 -2.39
C GLY A 109 -8.18 11.93 -3.59
N ALA A 110 -8.57 12.58 -4.67
CA ALA A 110 -8.94 11.92 -5.92
C ALA A 110 -7.93 12.19 -7.04
N ARG A 111 -6.80 12.82 -6.72
CA ARG A 111 -5.82 13.28 -7.71
C ARG A 111 -4.55 12.45 -7.66
N ARG A 112 -3.98 12.18 -8.82
CA ARG A 112 -2.64 11.58 -8.91
C ARG A 112 -1.60 12.64 -8.61
N VAL A 113 -0.62 12.28 -7.79
CA VAL A 113 0.51 13.15 -7.46
C VAL A 113 1.81 12.38 -7.67
N PRO A 114 2.92 13.08 -7.98
CA PRO A 114 4.20 12.41 -8.12
C PRO A 114 4.68 11.90 -6.76
N ILE A 115 5.43 10.80 -6.77
CA ILE A 115 5.95 10.20 -5.53
C ILE A 115 6.81 11.18 -4.73
N ASN A 116 7.53 12.07 -5.41
CA ASN A 116 8.36 13.08 -4.76
C ASN A 116 7.56 13.94 -3.79
N ARG A 117 6.36 14.33 -4.18
CA ARG A 117 5.48 15.14 -3.34
C ARG A 117 5.07 14.40 -2.08
N THR A 118 4.65 13.15 -2.24
CA THR A 118 4.25 12.32 -1.11
C THR A 118 5.41 12.09 -0.15
N ILE A 119 6.59 11.79 -0.69
CA ILE A 119 7.78 11.57 0.13
C ILE A 119 8.18 12.83 0.88
N LYS A 120 8.09 13.98 0.23
CA LYS A 120 8.41 15.26 0.89
C LYS A 120 7.49 15.51 2.08
N GLU A 121 6.20 15.23 1.93
CA GLU A 121 5.24 15.37 3.03
C GLU A 121 5.52 14.36 4.15
N LEU A 122 5.71 13.09 3.78
CA LEU A 122 5.94 12.04 4.76
C LEU A 122 7.29 12.17 5.47
N SER A 123 8.29 12.78 4.84
CA SER A 123 9.60 12.96 5.48
C SER A 123 9.55 13.90 6.67
N GLN A 124 8.49 14.68 6.81
CA GLN A 124 8.26 15.51 8.00
C GLN A 124 7.77 14.71 9.19
N GLU A 125 7.21 13.53 8.94
CA GLU A 125 6.59 12.70 9.97
C GLU A 125 7.31 11.39 10.23
N LEU A 126 8.00 10.85 9.21
CA LEU A 126 8.63 9.54 9.27
C LEU A 126 10.15 9.64 9.36
N PRO A 127 10.81 8.69 10.07
CA PRO A 127 12.27 8.67 10.14
C PRO A 127 12.89 8.24 8.80
N PRO A 128 14.18 8.58 8.57
CA PRO A 128 14.85 8.27 7.32
C PRO A 128 14.74 6.81 6.84
N PRO A 129 14.85 5.79 7.69
CA PRO A 129 14.72 4.41 7.22
C PRO A 129 13.35 4.10 6.61
N ALA A 130 12.29 4.72 7.14
CA ALA A 130 10.94 4.54 6.60
C ALA A 130 10.83 5.18 5.22
N ILE A 131 11.44 6.34 5.03
CA ILE A 131 11.47 7.03 3.73
C ILE A 131 12.25 6.20 2.71
N GLU A 132 13.37 5.63 3.11
CA GLU A 132 14.15 4.76 2.23
C GLU A 132 13.35 3.57 1.72
N ARG A 133 12.48 3.00 2.56
CA ARG A 133 11.63 1.88 2.15
C ARG A 133 10.62 2.32 1.08
N ILE A 134 10.12 3.54 1.16
CA ILE A 134 9.21 4.08 0.14
C ILE A 134 9.96 4.25 -1.19
N TRP A 135 11.20 4.78 -1.15
CA TRP A 135 12.03 4.89 -2.35
C TRP A 135 12.32 3.53 -2.96
N LYS A 136 12.61 2.53 -2.14
CA LYS A 136 12.84 1.16 -2.62
C LYS A 136 11.60 0.60 -3.29
N LEU A 137 10.44 0.82 -2.69
CA LEU A 137 9.18 0.38 -3.28
C LEU A 137 8.97 1.05 -4.64
N HIS A 138 9.25 2.34 -4.72
CA HIS A 138 9.17 3.08 -5.98
C HIS A 138 10.07 2.47 -7.06
N GLU A 139 11.33 2.19 -6.72
CA GLU A 139 12.27 1.58 -7.67
C GLU A 139 11.79 0.21 -8.15
N GLU A 140 11.29 -0.61 -7.25
CA GLU A 140 10.74 -1.92 -7.60
C GLU A 140 9.55 -1.76 -8.55
N MET A 141 8.66 -0.81 -8.28
CA MET A 141 7.48 -0.60 -9.10
C MET A 141 7.83 -0.08 -10.49
N LEU A 142 8.86 0.76 -10.61
CA LEU A 142 9.33 1.18 -11.91
C LEU A 142 9.80 -0.01 -12.76
N THR A 143 10.41 -1.01 -12.12
CA THR A 143 10.80 -2.23 -12.81
C THR A 143 9.59 -3.05 -13.25
N LEU A 144 8.56 -3.11 -12.41
CA LEU A 144 7.38 -3.95 -12.65
C LEU A 144 6.38 -3.34 -13.62
N VAL A 145 6.16 -2.03 -13.56
CA VAL A 145 5.11 -1.36 -14.32
C VAL A 145 5.61 -0.25 -15.23
N GLY A 146 6.90 0.07 -15.18
CA GLY A 146 7.44 1.22 -15.89
C GLY A 146 7.09 2.53 -15.18
N ASP A 147 7.28 3.65 -15.86
CA ASP A 147 7.01 4.96 -15.29
C ASP A 147 5.51 5.22 -15.25
N CYS A 148 4.94 5.10 -14.05
CA CYS A 148 3.52 5.36 -13.83
C CYS A 148 3.30 6.58 -12.94
N GLU A 149 4.35 7.37 -12.68
CA GLU A 149 4.21 8.57 -11.89
C GLU A 149 3.48 9.66 -12.58
N CYS A 150 3.31 9.53 -13.81
CA CYS A 150 2.60 10.53 -14.47
C CYS A 150 1.48 10.93 -13.68
N PRO A 151 1.04 11.91 -13.92
CA PRO A 151 0.97 12.75 -14.96
C PRO A 151 1.53 13.90 -14.64
N PRO A 152 1.65 14.42 -15.60
CA PRO A 152 1.75 15.72 -15.68
C PRO A 152 0.86 16.56 -14.92
#